data_0cd4e797db9991da9b537203c0f5db65
#
_entry.id   0cd4e797db9991da9b537203c0f5db65
#
_cell.length_a   1.000
_cell.length_b   1.000
_cell.length_c   1.000
_cell.angle_alpha   90.00
_cell.angle_beta   90.00
_cell.angle_gamma   90.00
#
_symmetry.space_group_name_H-M   'P 1'
#
loop_
_entity.id
_entity.type
_entity.pdbx_description
1 polymer ?
#
loop_
_entity_poly.entity_id
_entity_poly.type
_entity_poly.pdbx_seq_one_letter_code
_entity_poly.pdbx_strand_id
1 'polypeptide(L)'
;MTSTESRYQSFISSLVASGRSPEIPESSDVYGWLVGSWELEVLHYKTVDLSSQNVKGEVHFCWVLEGRAIQDVWIMPRIVDRQPDSDRVNNMYGTTLRLWDPAISAWRIRWANPVSGHEERQTGRRVDTEIVQIGARLDGTPTRWRYTEITANSFRWIGEALGPDGETWKVEGEFKARRRN
;
A
#
# COMPACT_ATOMS: atom_id res chain seq x y z
N MET A 1 -6.88 -16.00 -27.85
CA MET A 1 -7.31 -14.97 -26.87
C MET A 1 -8.82 -15.03 -26.75
N THR A 2 -9.33 -15.36 -25.59
CA THR A 2 -10.78 -15.47 -25.36
C THR A 2 -11.41 -14.07 -25.34
N SER A 3 -12.69 -13.97 -25.70
CA SER A 3 -13.42 -12.67 -25.77
C SER A 3 -13.43 -11.89 -24.44
N THR A 4 -13.17 -12.56 -23.33
CA THR A 4 -13.12 -11.98 -21.99
C THR A 4 -11.79 -11.23 -21.74
N GLU A 5 -10.66 -11.74 -22.21
CA GLU A 5 -9.36 -11.05 -22.09
C GLU A 5 -9.34 -9.73 -22.87
N SER A 6 -9.98 -9.71 -24.05
CA SER A 6 -10.10 -8.49 -24.87
C SER A 6 -10.89 -7.36 -24.19
N ARG A 7 -11.89 -7.69 -23.35
CA ARG A 7 -12.76 -6.67 -22.70
C ARG A 7 -12.04 -5.75 -21.72
N TYR A 8 -11.05 -6.26 -21.02
CA TYR A 8 -10.34 -5.50 -19.98
C TYR A 8 -9.04 -4.89 -20.48
N GLN A 9 -8.58 -5.32 -21.66
CA GLN A 9 -7.29 -4.88 -22.19
C GLN A 9 -7.25 -3.36 -22.41
N SER A 10 -8.32 -2.76 -22.92
CA SER A 10 -8.40 -1.30 -23.12
C SER A 10 -8.34 -0.53 -21.81
N PHE A 11 -9.01 -1.02 -20.76
CA PHE A 11 -8.97 -0.41 -19.44
C PHE A 11 -7.57 -0.52 -18.85
N ILE A 12 -6.99 -1.71 -18.86
CA ILE A 12 -5.65 -1.96 -18.31
C ILE A 12 -4.59 -1.13 -19.02
N SER A 13 -4.61 -1.11 -20.36
CA SER A 13 -3.66 -0.34 -21.16
C SER A 13 -3.82 1.17 -21.02
N SER A 14 -5.02 1.65 -20.70
CA SER A 14 -5.27 3.06 -20.39
C SER A 14 -4.89 3.44 -18.96
N LEU A 15 -4.92 2.49 -18.05
CA LEU A 15 -4.60 2.73 -16.64
C LEU A 15 -3.08 2.71 -16.39
N VAL A 16 -2.40 1.68 -16.92
CA VAL A 16 -0.99 1.38 -16.60
C VAL A 16 -0.05 2.25 -17.43
N ALA A 17 0.98 2.77 -16.80
CA ALA A 17 2.06 3.51 -17.43
C ALA A 17 3.40 2.78 -17.26
N SER A 18 4.29 2.92 -18.25
CA SER A 18 5.62 2.28 -18.25
C SER A 18 6.61 2.89 -17.26
N GLY A 19 6.32 4.09 -16.74
CA GLY A 19 7.22 4.78 -15.83
C GLY A 19 6.63 6.09 -15.29
N ARG A 20 7.45 6.80 -14.55
CA ARG A 20 7.13 8.10 -13.95
C ARG A 20 6.94 9.17 -15.03
N SER A 21 5.91 10.00 -14.87
CA SER A 21 5.74 11.21 -15.67
C SER A 21 6.90 12.20 -15.43
N PRO A 22 7.39 12.88 -16.49
CA PRO A 22 8.39 13.94 -16.33
C PRO A 22 7.88 15.15 -15.53
N GLU A 23 6.59 15.28 -15.32
CA GLU A 23 5.98 16.32 -14.48
C GLU A 23 6.26 16.09 -12.98
N ILE A 24 6.64 14.88 -12.58
CA ILE A 24 7.08 14.58 -11.23
C ILE A 24 8.61 14.72 -11.19
N PRO A 25 9.18 15.66 -10.44
CA PRO A 25 10.64 15.78 -10.32
C PRO A 25 11.25 14.47 -9.80
N GLU A 26 12.44 14.12 -10.28
CA GLU A 26 13.11 12.89 -9.83
C GLU A 26 13.36 12.89 -8.31
N SER A 27 13.74 14.03 -7.74
CA SER A 27 13.92 14.21 -6.31
C SER A 27 12.63 14.03 -5.49
N SER A 28 11.47 14.10 -6.14
CA SER A 28 10.15 13.92 -5.53
C SER A 28 9.61 12.49 -5.68
N ASP A 29 10.30 11.65 -6.47
CA ASP A 29 9.94 10.24 -6.64
C ASP A 29 10.38 9.40 -5.45
N VAL A 30 9.58 9.42 -4.39
CA VAL A 30 9.86 8.65 -3.18
C VAL A 30 9.26 7.24 -3.22
N TYR A 31 8.41 6.93 -4.21
CA TYR A 31 7.68 5.65 -4.28
C TYR A 31 8.00 4.78 -5.51
N GLY A 32 8.66 5.32 -6.55
CA GLY A 32 8.90 4.58 -7.80
C GLY A 32 9.68 3.29 -7.63
N TRP A 33 10.53 3.20 -6.61
CA TRP A 33 11.28 1.98 -6.26
C TRP A 33 10.36 0.82 -5.82
N LEU A 34 9.11 1.11 -5.39
CA LEU A 34 8.12 0.09 -5.04
C LEU A 34 7.59 -0.67 -6.26
N VAL A 35 7.62 -0.08 -7.44
CA VAL A 35 7.01 -0.68 -8.64
C VAL A 35 7.50 -2.10 -8.86
N GLY A 36 6.53 -3.02 -9.05
CA GLY A 36 6.74 -4.44 -9.16
C GLY A 36 5.91 -5.24 -8.15
N SER A 37 6.27 -6.49 -7.95
CA SER A 37 5.55 -7.45 -7.10
C SER A 37 6.38 -7.82 -5.87
N TRP A 38 5.70 -7.96 -4.74
CA TRP A 38 6.33 -8.23 -3.45
C TRP A 38 5.58 -9.32 -2.71
N GLU A 39 6.32 -10.19 -2.05
CA GLU A 39 5.78 -11.12 -1.06
C GLU A 39 5.83 -10.47 0.32
N LEU A 40 4.77 -10.65 1.09
CA LEU A 40 4.65 -10.11 2.45
C LEU A 40 4.69 -11.23 3.48
N GLU A 41 5.48 -11.04 4.51
CA GLU A 41 5.36 -11.72 5.78
C GLU A 41 4.57 -10.82 6.73
N VAL A 42 3.43 -11.33 7.21
CA VAL A 42 2.52 -10.56 8.07
C VAL A 42 2.93 -10.77 9.53
N LEU A 43 3.41 -9.72 10.18
CA LEU A 43 3.82 -9.78 11.58
C LEU A 43 2.71 -9.31 12.52
N HIS A 44 1.95 -8.32 12.11
CA HIS A 44 0.83 -7.80 12.88
C HIS A 44 -0.30 -7.35 11.94
N TYR A 45 -1.54 -7.63 12.32
CA TYR A 45 -2.72 -7.13 11.59
C TYR A 45 -3.88 -6.88 12.53
N LYS A 46 -4.46 -5.69 12.45
CA LYS A 46 -5.43 -5.14 13.41
C LYS A 46 -4.79 -5.12 14.82
N THR A 47 -5.31 -5.88 15.76
CA THR A 47 -4.82 -5.96 17.14
C THR A 47 -4.12 -7.29 17.44
N VAL A 48 -3.81 -8.08 16.41
CA VAL A 48 -3.32 -9.45 16.56
C VAL A 48 -1.87 -9.56 16.11
N ASP A 49 -1.01 -10.10 16.97
CA ASP A 49 0.33 -10.56 16.62
C ASP A 49 0.22 -11.86 15.82
N LEU A 50 0.68 -11.85 14.59
CA LEU A 50 0.66 -12.97 13.66
C LEU A 50 2.06 -13.52 13.37
N SER A 51 3.09 -13.03 14.03
CA SER A 51 4.50 -13.34 13.75
C SER A 51 4.83 -14.84 13.84
N SER A 52 4.15 -15.57 14.71
CA SER A 52 4.30 -17.02 14.86
C SER A 52 3.44 -17.85 13.90
N GLN A 53 2.49 -17.25 13.19
CA GLN A 53 1.50 -17.96 12.36
C GLN A 53 1.91 -18.10 10.90
N ASN A 54 3.06 -17.51 10.50
CA ASN A 54 3.57 -17.57 9.12
C ASN A 54 2.55 -17.14 8.05
N VAL A 55 1.71 -16.16 8.38
CA VAL A 55 0.74 -15.60 7.43
C VAL A 55 1.46 -14.87 6.31
N LYS A 56 1.11 -15.19 5.06
CA LYS A 56 1.69 -14.56 3.87
C LYS A 56 0.67 -13.66 3.18
N GLY A 57 1.18 -12.56 2.65
CA GLY A 57 0.44 -11.68 1.75
C GLY A 57 1.23 -11.40 0.49
N GLU A 58 0.67 -10.55 -0.35
CA GLU A 58 1.33 -10.04 -1.55
C GLU A 58 0.89 -8.60 -1.81
N VAL A 59 1.77 -7.82 -2.43
CA VAL A 59 1.43 -6.48 -2.91
C VAL A 59 2.06 -6.23 -4.27
N HIS A 60 1.31 -5.55 -5.13
CA HIS A 60 1.72 -5.21 -6.49
C HIS A 60 1.60 -3.71 -6.68
N PHE A 61 2.66 -3.07 -7.17
CA PHE A 61 2.70 -1.64 -7.44
C PHE A 61 2.92 -1.37 -8.92
N CYS A 62 2.26 -0.36 -9.45
CA CYS A 62 2.42 0.06 -10.83
C CYS A 62 2.33 1.58 -10.96
N TRP A 63 3.07 2.16 -11.91
CA TRP A 63 2.79 3.49 -12.40
C TRP A 63 1.47 3.48 -13.16
N VAL A 64 0.62 4.46 -12.92
CA VAL A 64 -0.69 4.59 -13.56
C VAL A 64 -0.94 6.04 -14.00
N LEU A 65 -2.01 6.26 -14.78
CA LEU A 65 -2.46 7.59 -15.19
C LEU A 65 -1.33 8.39 -15.85
N GLU A 66 -0.75 7.81 -16.91
CA GLU A 66 0.40 8.37 -17.64
C GLU A 66 1.63 8.65 -16.76
N GLY A 67 1.80 7.85 -15.70
CA GLY A 67 2.91 7.98 -14.75
C GLY A 67 2.75 9.09 -13.72
N ARG A 68 1.58 9.72 -13.63
CA ARG A 68 1.30 10.78 -12.64
C ARG A 68 0.91 10.24 -11.27
N ALA A 69 0.67 8.93 -11.18
CA ALA A 69 0.32 8.28 -9.93
C ALA A 69 0.97 6.90 -9.82
N ILE A 70 1.12 6.42 -8.59
CA ILE A 70 1.42 5.01 -8.28
C ILE A 70 0.21 4.40 -7.60
N GLN A 71 -0.24 3.28 -8.15
CA GLN A 71 -1.30 2.48 -7.56
C GLN A 71 -0.75 1.14 -7.10
N ASP A 72 -1.27 0.64 -5.99
CA ASP A 72 -0.99 -0.71 -5.51
C ASP A 72 -2.26 -1.52 -5.28
N VAL A 73 -2.08 -2.83 -5.13
CA VAL A 73 -3.09 -3.74 -4.60
C VAL A 73 -2.44 -4.61 -3.54
N TRP A 74 -2.96 -4.52 -2.31
CA TRP A 74 -2.54 -5.31 -1.16
C TRP A 74 -3.50 -6.47 -0.95
N ILE A 75 -2.95 -7.66 -0.81
CA ILE A 75 -3.72 -8.91 -0.73
C ILE A 75 -3.20 -9.75 0.43
N MET A 76 -4.09 -10.08 1.37
CA MET A 76 -3.77 -10.95 2.51
C MET A 76 -4.99 -11.78 2.89
N PRO A 77 -4.89 -13.10 3.06
CA PRO A 77 -3.79 -13.94 2.61
C PRO A 77 -3.63 -13.88 1.08
N ARG A 78 -2.50 -14.39 0.54
CA ARG A 78 -2.26 -14.45 -0.91
C ARG A 78 -3.42 -15.19 -1.59
N ILE A 79 -3.71 -14.84 -2.84
CA ILE A 79 -4.81 -15.47 -3.60
C ILE A 79 -4.68 -16.98 -3.62
N VAL A 80 -3.46 -17.48 -3.82
CA VAL A 80 -3.18 -18.95 -3.89
C VAL A 80 -3.36 -19.68 -2.56
N ASP A 81 -3.32 -18.96 -1.43
CA ASP A 81 -3.46 -19.55 -0.08
C ASP A 81 -4.91 -19.49 0.43
N ARG A 82 -5.82 -18.87 -0.32
CA ARG A 82 -7.21 -18.72 0.09
C ARG A 82 -7.98 -20.01 -0.02
N GLN A 83 -8.69 -20.36 1.07
CA GLN A 83 -9.61 -21.48 1.08
C GLN A 83 -11.05 -20.99 0.83
N PRO A 84 -11.93 -21.77 0.20
CA PRO A 84 -13.33 -21.42 -0.04
C PRO A 84 -14.08 -20.98 1.22
N ASP A 85 -13.77 -21.59 2.35
CA ASP A 85 -14.42 -21.37 3.65
C ASP A 85 -13.64 -20.42 4.57
N SER A 86 -12.59 -19.76 4.06
CA SER A 86 -11.81 -18.82 4.88
C SER A 86 -12.66 -17.62 5.28
N ASP A 87 -12.52 -17.21 6.54
CA ASP A 87 -13.17 -16.01 7.07
C ASP A 87 -12.72 -14.76 6.29
N ARG A 88 -13.63 -14.20 5.50
CA ARG A 88 -13.36 -13.05 4.65
C ARG A 88 -13.19 -11.76 5.46
N VAL A 89 -13.69 -11.69 6.69
CA VAL A 89 -13.63 -10.50 7.55
C VAL A 89 -12.19 -10.12 7.88
N ASN A 90 -11.31 -11.11 7.99
CA ASN A 90 -9.90 -10.89 8.26
C ASN A 90 -9.03 -10.78 6.99
N ASN A 91 -9.62 -10.90 5.81
CA ASN A 91 -8.90 -10.71 4.57
C ASN A 91 -8.67 -9.21 4.30
N MET A 92 -7.53 -8.90 3.71
CA MET A 92 -7.25 -7.61 3.10
C MET A 92 -7.27 -7.77 1.57
N TYR A 93 -8.01 -6.93 0.90
CA TYR A 93 -7.96 -6.78 -0.56
C TYR A 93 -8.27 -5.33 -0.87
N GLY A 94 -7.24 -4.52 -0.75
CA GLY A 94 -7.37 -3.08 -0.85
C GLY A 94 -6.38 -2.47 -1.84
N THR A 95 -6.60 -1.21 -2.16
CA THR A 95 -5.77 -0.45 -3.09
C THR A 95 -5.39 0.89 -2.51
N THR A 96 -4.16 1.33 -2.80
CA THR A 96 -3.74 2.70 -2.53
C THR A 96 -3.48 3.42 -3.84
N LEU A 97 -4.00 4.63 -3.99
CA LEU A 97 -3.62 5.56 -5.04
C LEU A 97 -2.78 6.70 -4.44
N ARG A 98 -1.55 6.87 -4.97
CA ARG A 98 -0.61 7.92 -4.57
C ARG A 98 -0.45 8.91 -5.71
N LEU A 99 -0.78 10.18 -5.46
CA LEU A 99 -0.73 11.27 -6.43
C LEU A 99 0.27 12.33 -5.94
N TRP A 100 1.22 12.70 -6.79
CA TRP A 100 2.11 13.82 -6.50
C TRP A 100 1.33 15.14 -6.53
N ASP A 101 1.51 15.95 -5.51
CA ASP A 101 0.93 17.30 -5.44
C ASP A 101 2.05 18.33 -5.28
N PRO A 102 2.38 19.07 -6.36
CA PRO A 102 3.45 20.05 -6.32
C PRO A 102 3.13 21.25 -5.42
N ALA A 103 1.85 21.57 -5.18
CA ALA A 103 1.46 22.70 -4.35
C ALA A 103 1.85 22.53 -2.87
N ILE A 104 1.93 21.28 -2.41
CA ILE A 104 2.33 20.93 -1.04
C ILE A 104 3.67 20.20 -0.97
N SER A 105 4.33 19.99 -2.12
CA SER A 105 5.57 19.20 -2.25
C SER A 105 5.48 17.87 -1.52
N ALA A 106 4.40 17.13 -1.75
CA ALA A 106 4.11 15.86 -1.09
C ALA A 106 3.19 14.97 -1.93
N TRP A 107 3.07 13.72 -1.54
CA TRP A 107 2.17 12.76 -2.15
C TRP A 107 0.84 12.70 -1.40
N ARG A 108 -0.28 12.88 -2.10
CA ARG A 108 -1.61 12.60 -1.57
C ARG A 108 -1.91 11.13 -1.71
N ILE A 109 -2.33 10.50 -0.64
CA ILE A 109 -2.54 9.07 -0.54
C ILE A 109 -3.99 8.80 -0.20
N ARG A 110 -4.59 7.87 -0.94
CA ARG A 110 -5.96 7.40 -0.72
C ARG A 110 -5.93 5.89 -0.67
N TRP A 111 -6.29 5.34 0.46
CA TRP A 111 -6.47 3.91 0.68
C TRP A 111 -7.94 3.55 0.71
N ALA A 112 -8.27 2.42 0.11
CA ALA A 112 -9.59 1.82 0.21
C ALA A 112 -9.47 0.29 0.33
N ASN A 113 -10.13 -0.29 1.33
CA ASN A 113 -10.29 -1.72 1.49
C ASN A 113 -11.78 -2.07 1.54
N PRO A 114 -12.39 -2.46 0.42
CA PRO A 114 -13.82 -2.76 0.34
C PRO A 114 -14.25 -3.99 1.15
N VAL A 115 -13.30 -4.86 1.54
CA VAL A 115 -13.62 -6.03 2.39
C VAL A 115 -14.02 -5.59 3.79
N SER A 116 -13.37 -4.56 4.33
CA SER A 116 -13.64 -4.03 5.67
C SER A 116 -14.38 -2.69 5.68
N GLY A 117 -14.58 -2.07 4.50
CA GLY A 117 -15.09 -0.71 4.40
C GLY A 117 -14.11 0.36 4.91
N HIS A 118 -12.84 0.00 5.09
CA HIS A 118 -11.83 0.92 5.63
C HIS A 118 -11.30 1.84 4.53
N GLU A 119 -11.36 3.14 4.77
CA GLU A 119 -10.77 4.18 3.91
C GLU A 119 -9.89 5.11 4.74
N GLU A 120 -8.79 5.57 4.13
CA GLU A 120 -7.89 6.56 4.72
C GLU A 120 -7.38 7.57 3.69
N ARG A 121 -7.11 8.79 4.17
CA ARG A 121 -6.46 9.85 3.42
C ARG A 121 -5.23 10.33 4.17
N GLN A 122 -4.10 10.30 3.50
CA GLN A 122 -2.82 10.67 4.10
C GLN A 122 -2.00 11.55 3.17
N THR A 123 -0.97 12.19 3.74
CA THR A 123 0.08 12.89 3.01
C THR A 123 1.41 12.21 3.30
N GLY A 124 2.12 11.84 2.23
CA GLY A 124 3.38 11.11 2.31
C GLY A 124 4.58 11.93 1.88
N ARG A 125 5.68 11.77 2.61
CA ARG A 125 6.98 12.41 2.33
C ARG A 125 8.11 11.48 2.73
N ARG A 126 9.29 11.71 2.16
CA ARG A 126 10.53 11.16 2.72
C ARG A 126 10.90 11.96 3.97
N VAL A 127 11.26 11.24 5.02
CA VAL A 127 11.81 11.77 6.27
C VAL A 127 13.05 10.93 6.58
N ASP A 128 14.22 11.50 6.45
CA ASP A 128 15.49 10.80 6.55
C ASP A 128 15.56 9.56 5.64
N THR A 129 15.70 8.39 6.22
CA THR A 129 15.76 7.11 5.50
C THR A 129 14.40 6.44 5.30
N GLU A 130 13.34 7.00 5.87
CA GLU A 130 11.99 6.45 5.82
C GLU A 130 11.08 7.21 4.85
N ILE A 131 9.96 6.62 4.52
CA ILE A 131 8.83 7.31 3.91
C ILE A 131 7.70 7.28 4.92
N VAL A 132 7.26 8.47 5.32
CA VAL A 132 6.24 8.65 6.36
C VAL A 132 4.96 9.20 5.74
N GLN A 133 3.86 8.57 6.03
CA GLN A 133 2.51 8.95 5.60
C GLN A 133 1.68 9.28 6.82
N ILE A 134 1.17 10.51 6.89
CA ILE A 134 0.37 11.01 8.03
C ILE A 134 -1.02 11.39 7.53
N GLY A 135 -2.02 11.01 8.27
CA GLY A 135 -3.41 11.34 7.97
C GLY A 135 -4.36 11.00 9.09
N ALA A 136 -5.59 10.77 8.72
CA ALA A 136 -6.62 10.34 9.64
C ALA A 136 -7.65 9.46 8.93
N ARG A 137 -8.33 8.62 9.69
CA ARG A 137 -9.52 7.87 9.29
C ARG A 137 -10.74 8.77 9.15
N LEU A 138 -11.81 8.21 8.63
CA LEU A 138 -13.09 8.93 8.53
C LEU A 138 -13.67 9.35 9.88
N ASP A 139 -13.37 8.61 10.94
CA ASP A 139 -13.75 8.92 12.33
C ASP A 139 -12.86 9.97 13.00
N GLY A 140 -11.84 10.49 12.27
CA GLY A 140 -10.90 11.48 12.76
C GLY A 140 -9.69 10.90 13.49
N THR A 141 -9.59 9.58 13.71
CA THR A 141 -8.43 8.95 14.36
C THR A 141 -7.16 9.22 13.56
N PRO A 142 -6.14 9.89 14.13
CA PRO A 142 -4.87 10.11 13.45
C PRO A 142 -4.16 8.80 13.15
N THR A 143 -3.59 8.71 11.96
CA THR A 143 -2.84 7.52 11.50
C THR A 143 -1.47 7.90 10.98
N ARG A 144 -0.51 6.98 11.13
CA ARG A 144 0.84 7.08 10.62
C ARG A 144 1.26 5.76 9.99
N TRP A 145 1.61 5.81 8.70
CA TRP A 145 2.16 4.66 8.01
C TRP A 145 3.59 4.94 7.59
N ARG A 146 4.46 3.96 7.75
CA ARG A 146 5.88 4.13 7.45
C ARG A 146 6.42 2.98 6.62
N TYR A 147 7.25 3.33 5.63
CA TYR A 147 8.15 2.39 4.98
C TYR A 147 9.52 2.60 5.59
N THR A 148 10.06 1.56 6.21
CA THR A 148 11.36 1.56 6.91
C THR A 148 12.22 0.41 6.39
N GLU A 149 13.47 0.34 6.80
CA GLU A 149 14.42 -0.73 6.40
C GLU A 149 14.46 -0.92 4.88
N ILE A 150 14.40 0.19 4.14
CA ILE A 150 14.25 0.20 2.68
C ILE A 150 15.55 -0.22 2.01
N THR A 151 15.48 -1.26 1.18
CA THR A 151 16.53 -1.68 0.26
C THR A 151 15.96 -1.85 -1.16
N ALA A 152 16.79 -2.18 -2.14
CA ALA A 152 16.30 -2.49 -3.49
C ALA A 152 15.31 -3.68 -3.53
N ASN A 153 15.44 -4.63 -2.58
CA ASN A 153 14.71 -5.89 -2.61
C ASN A 153 13.89 -6.18 -1.35
N SER A 154 13.86 -5.27 -0.40
CA SER A 154 13.07 -5.43 0.83
C SER A 154 12.65 -4.10 1.43
N PHE A 155 11.58 -4.13 2.21
CA PHE A 155 11.18 -3.06 3.10
C PHE A 155 10.38 -3.63 4.27
N ARG A 156 10.23 -2.82 5.30
CA ARG A 156 9.27 -3.05 6.38
C ARG A 156 8.21 -1.95 6.32
N TRP A 157 6.95 -2.32 6.37
CA TRP A 157 5.84 -1.39 6.45
C TRP A 157 5.18 -1.49 7.81
N ILE A 158 4.91 -0.34 8.43
CA ILE A 158 4.29 -0.24 9.76
C ILE A 158 3.14 0.74 9.67
N GLY A 159 1.94 0.29 10.04
CA GLY A 159 0.75 1.11 10.19
C GLY A 159 0.38 1.27 11.65
N GLU A 160 0.20 2.52 12.06
CA GLU A 160 -0.07 2.89 13.45
C GLU A 160 -1.26 3.84 13.51
N ALA A 161 -2.03 3.76 14.61
CA ALA A 161 -3.08 4.73 14.95
C ALA A 161 -2.79 5.35 16.31
N LEU A 162 -3.14 6.62 16.47
CA LEU A 162 -3.01 7.30 17.75
C LEU A 162 -4.08 6.79 18.72
N GLY A 163 -3.64 6.41 19.90
CA GLY A 163 -4.54 5.97 20.96
C GLY A 163 -5.41 7.09 21.52
N PRO A 164 -6.47 6.74 22.29
CA PRO A 164 -7.38 7.73 22.87
C PRO A 164 -6.72 8.65 23.90
N ASP A 165 -5.53 8.33 24.38
CA ASP A 165 -4.69 9.19 25.22
C ASP A 165 -4.07 10.38 24.45
N GLY A 166 -4.11 10.37 23.11
CA GLY A 166 -3.52 11.40 22.26
C GLY A 166 -2.00 11.39 22.19
N GLU A 167 -1.34 10.40 22.75
CA GLU A 167 0.12 10.30 22.86
C GLU A 167 0.67 8.98 22.34
N THR A 168 0.02 7.87 22.66
CA THR A 168 0.52 6.53 22.34
C THR A 168 0.13 6.09 20.94
N TRP A 169 1.12 5.80 20.10
CA TRP A 169 0.91 5.17 18.79
C TRP A 169 0.83 3.65 18.93
N LYS A 170 -0.26 3.07 18.48
CA LYS A 170 -0.51 1.62 18.51
C LYS A 170 -0.32 1.04 17.12
N VAL A 171 0.49 -0.01 17.04
CA VAL A 171 0.69 -0.75 15.79
C VAL A 171 -0.60 -1.51 15.46
N GLU A 172 -1.09 -1.33 14.24
CA GLU A 172 -2.28 -2.01 13.71
C GLU A 172 -1.96 -2.90 12.50
N GLY A 173 -0.81 -2.68 11.89
CA GLY A 173 -0.32 -3.50 10.80
C GLY A 173 1.19 -3.44 10.71
N GLU A 174 1.80 -4.59 10.47
CA GLU A 174 3.24 -4.69 10.25
C GLU A 174 3.55 -5.81 9.28
N PHE A 175 4.29 -5.46 8.23
CA PHE A 175 4.64 -6.38 7.16
C PHE A 175 6.12 -6.26 6.83
N LYS A 176 6.81 -7.40 6.66
CA LYS A 176 8.10 -7.45 5.96
C LYS A 176 7.87 -7.84 4.53
N ALA A 177 8.41 -7.07 3.61
CA ALA A 177 8.24 -7.29 2.17
C ALA A 177 9.55 -7.72 1.53
N ARG A 178 9.46 -8.67 0.60
CA ARG A 178 10.56 -9.09 -0.28
C ARG A 178 10.11 -9.05 -1.72
N ARG A 179 10.96 -8.46 -2.60
CA ARG A 179 10.67 -8.38 -4.03
C ARG A 179 10.59 -9.78 -4.62
N ARG A 180 9.58 -10.00 -5.47
CA ARG A 180 9.50 -11.17 -6.33
C ARG A 180 10.33 -10.93 -7.60
N ASN A 181 11.15 -11.89 -7.96
CA ASN A 181 11.88 -11.91 -9.23
C ASN A 181 10.98 -12.34 -10.39
#